data_fc9a864d452ec53902177a99ceb7b1fb
#
_entry.id   fc9a864d452ec53902177a99ceb7b1fb
#
_cell.length_a   1.000
_cell.length_b   1.000
_cell.length_c   1.000
_cell.angle_alpha   90.00
_cell.angle_beta   90.00
_cell.angle_gamma   90.00
#
_symmetry.space_group_name_H-M   'P 1'
#
loop_
_entity.id
_entity.type
_entity.pdbx_description
1 polymer ?
#
loop_
_entity_poly.entity_id
_entity_poly.type
_entity_poly.pdbx_seq_one_letter_code
_entity_poly.pdbx_strand_id
1 'polypeptide(L)'
;MIKKILLTIVVLLLAGGALVIYGTYKAANEVLQEQEPQLRQYMQMSDAEKNDYILKHAAELIASAAADATPEEREDMELMERTKDDPAVQKALIDLGRALMAKAIMHSDALVNEMNETLKAKYKSESDNLTTALEKYGDVLEAAKAKLNAAQ
;
A
#
# COMPACT_ATOMS: atom_id res chain seq x y z
N MET A 1 -10.69 -10.09 -10.71
CA MET A 1 -9.25 -10.22 -10.96
C MET A 1 -8.45 -9.11 -10.30
N ILE A 2 -8.64 -7.86 -10.60
CA ILE A 2 -8.01 -6.69 -9.94
C ILE A 2 -8.03 -6.78 -8.42
N LYS A 3 -9.10 -7.26 -7.78
CA LYS A 3 -9.18 -7.43 -6.33
C LYS A 3 -8.13 -8.40 -5.75
N LYS A 4 -7.73 -9.45 -6.48
CA LYS A 4 -6.70 -10.40 -6.02
C LYS A 4 -5.30 -9.79 -6.13
N ILE A 5 -5.02 -9.09 -7.21
CA ILE A 5 -3.73 -8.43 -7.45
C ILE A 5 -3.56 -7.24 -6.54
N LEU A 6 -4.61 -6.45 -6.36
CA LEU A 6 -4.64 -5.39 -5.37
C LEU A 6 -4.38 -5.96 -3.96
N LEU A 7 -4.98 -7.09 -3.62
CA LEU A 7 -4.70 -7.77 -2.36
C LEU A 7 -3.23 -8.22 -2.27
N THR A 8 -2.66 -8.70 -3.37
CA THR A 8 -1.25 -9.09 -3.43
C THR A 8 -0.32 -7.88 -3.32
N ILE A 9 -0.65 -6.76 -3.95
CA ILE A 9 0.11 -5.50 -3.82
C ILE A 9 -0.06 -4.91 -2.41
N VAL A 10 -1.25 -4.96 -1.85
CA VAL A 10 -1.52 -4.59 -0.45
C VAL A 10 -0.69 -5.44 0.50
N VAL A 11 -0.61 -6.73 0.25
CA VAL A 11 0.20 -7.68 1.01
C VAL A 11 1.67 -7.42 0.83
N LEU A 12 2.11 -7.12 -0.39
CA LEU A 12 3.49 -6.78 -0.68
C LEU A 12 3.87 -5.38 -0.14
N LEU A 13 2.96 -4.42 -0.11
CA LEU A 13 3.17 -3.12 0.53
C LEU A 13 3.20 -3.21 2.06
N LEU A 14 2.41 -4.12 2.64
CA LEU A 14 2.53 -4.50 4.06
C LEU A 14 3.79 -5.33 4.30
N ALA A 15 4.25 -6.02 3.26
CA ALA A 15 5.38 -6.94 3.25
C ALA A 15 6.68 -6.33 2.75
N GLY A 16 6.68 -5.09 2.39
CA GLY A 16 7.96 -4.29 2.27
C GLY A 16 8.74 -4.30 3.52
N GLY A 17 8.12 -5.03 4.19
CA GLY A 17 8.01 -6.19 4.80
C GLY A 17 6.90 -7.19 4.65
N ALA A 18 7.25 -8.22 4.45
CA ALA A 18 6.81 -9.53 4.35
C ALA A 18 5.56 -9.93 5.19
N LEU A 19 4.63 -10.60 4.53
CA LEU A 19 4.00 -11.78 5.09
C LEU A 19 2.97 -11.64 6.22
N VAL A 20 1.82 -11.08 5.95
CA VAL A 20 0.70 -11.27 6.87
C VAL A 20 -0.51 -11.92 6.19
N ILE A 21 -0.32 -12.91 5.31
CA ILE A 21 -1.50 -13.63 4.80
C ILE A 21 -1.61 -15.08 5.27
N TYR A 22 -0.55 -15.74 5.68
CA TYR A 22 -0.59 -17.15 6.08
C TYR A 22 0.28 -17.49 7.30
N GLY A 23 0.30 -16.65 8.31
CA GLY A 23 1.00 -16.96 9.55
C GLY A 23 0.09 -16.83 10.76
N THR A 24 0.25 -17.69 11.72
CA THR A 24 -0.35 -17.55 13.04
C THR A 24 -0.05 -16.16 13.61
N TYR A 25 -0.93 -15.63 14.43
CA TYR A 25 -0.83 -14.33 15.12
C TYR A 25 0.58 -14.01 15.68
N LYS A 26 1.36 -15.04 16.00
CA LYS A 26 2.72 -14.96 16.50
C LYS A 26 3.74 -14.54 15.41
N ALA A 27 3.63 -15.08 14.20
CA ALA A 27 4.50 -14.70 13.08
C ALA A 27 4.23 -13.26 12.61
N ALA A 28 2.97 -12.80 12.67
CA ALA A 28 2.62 -11.43 12.35
C ALA A 28 3.25 -10.42 13.33
N ASN A 29 3.31 -10.74 14.61
CA ASN A 29 3.95 -9.89 15.62
C ASN A 29 5.47 -9.84 15.47
N GLU A 30 6.11 -10.95 15.14
CA GLU A 30 7.57 -10.99 14.89
C GLU A 30 7.94 -10.12 13.68
N VAL A 31 7.19 -10.21 12.60
CA VAL A 31 7.39 -9.39 11.39
C VAL A 31 7.16 -7.91 11.67
N LEU A 32 6.13 -7.55 12.43
CA LEU A 32 5.89 -6.16 12.83
C LEU A 32 7.02 -5.60 13.69
N GLN A 33 7.60 -6.41 14.58
CA GLN A 33 8.76 -6.00 15.37
C GLN A 33 10.01 -5.73 14.52
N GLU A 34 10.25 -6.54 13.50
CA GLU A 34 11.36 -6.31 12.55
C GLU A 34 11.17 -5.05 11.72
N GLN A 35 9.93 -4.62 11.49
CA GLN A 35 9.59 -3.43 10.69
C GLN A 35 9.43 -2.15 11.51
N GLU A 36 9.38 -2.26 12.82
CA GLU A 36 9.18 -1.12 13.70
C GLU A 36 10.14 0.06 13.41
N PRO A 37 11.45 -0.14 13.12
CA PRO A 37 12.34 0.95 12.76
C PRO A 37 11.92 1.70 11.49
N GLN A 38 11.42 1.00 10.47
CA GLN A 38 10.93 1.61 9.22
C GLN A 38 9.62 2.36 9.45
N LEU A 39 8.71 1.80 10.25
CA LEU A 39 7.48 2.47 10.64
C LEU A 39 7.76 3.76 11.43
N ARG A 40 8.73 3.73 12.35
CA ARG A 40 9.17 4.94 13.08
C ARG A 40 9.73 6.00 12.14
N GLN A 41 10.55 5.60 11.18
CA GLN A 41 11.07 6.51 10.18
C GLN A 41 9.95 7.14 9.35
N TYR A 42 8.99 6.34 8.89
CA TYR A 42 7.82 6.83 8.18
C TYR A 42 7.00 7.82 9.02
N MET A 43 6.80 7.56 10.31
CA MET A 43 6.08 8.47 11.21
C MET A 43 6.73 9.85 11.34
N GLN A 44 8.06 9.93 11.19
CA GLN A 44 8.84 11.18 11.27
C GLN A 44 8.86 11.98 9.96
N MET A 45 8.47 11.37 8.85
CA MET A 45 8.42 12.03 7.55
C MET A 45 7.34 13.10 7.50
N SER A 46 7.59 14.18 6.76
CA SER A 46 6.57 15.13 6.33
C SER A 46 5.54 14.45 5.42
N ASP A 47 4.40 15.08 5.19
CA ASP A 47 3.38 14.53 4.30
C ASP A 47 3.87 14.38 2.85
N ALA A 48 4.73 15.28 2.37
CA ALA A 48 5.35 15.16 1.06
C ALA A 48 6.31 13.96 0.98
N GLU A 49 7.18 13.81 1.97
CA GLU A 49 8.11 12.66 2.04
C GLU A 49 7.37 11.33 2.15
N LYS A 50 6.25 11.27 2.88
CA LYS A 50 5.39 10.08 2.94
C LYS A 50 4.81 9.72 1.58
N ASN A 51 4.36 10.71 0.82
CA ASN A 51 3.84 10.49 -0.52
C ASN A 51 4.92 9.92 -1.46
N ASP A 52 6.10 10.53 -1.47
CA ASP A 52 7.23 10.08 -2.28
C ASP A 52 7.70 8.68 -1.87
N TYR A 53 7.74 8.39 -0.57
CA TYR A 53 8.05 7.07 -0.03
C TYR A 53 7.08 6.00 -0.55
N ILE A 54 5.77 6.27 -0.51
CA ILE A 54 4.73 5.36 -0.97
C ILE A 54 4.86 5.10 -2.48
N LEU A 55 5.00 6.15 -3.29
CA LEU A 55 5.11 6.00 -4.75
C LEU A 55 6.37 5.23 -5.14
N LYS A 56 7.50 5.51 -4.50
CA LYS A 56 8.76 4.80 -4.75
C LYS A 56 8.65 3.32 -4.41
N HIS A 57 8.16 2.99 -3.22
CA HIS A 57 8.02 1.60 -2.79
C HIS A 57 6.99 0.82 -3.61
N ALA A 58 5.89 1.46 -4.01
CA ALA A 58 4.92 0.85 -4.90
C ALA A 58 5.55 0.48 -6.26
N ALA A 59 6.34 1.36 -6.85
CA ALA A 59 7.04 1.09 -8.10
C ALA A 59 8.04 -0.08 -7.98
N GLU A 60 8.83 -0.11 -6.90
CA GLU A 60 9.77 -1.20 -6.60
C GLU A 60 9.06 -2.55 -6.43
N LEU A 61 7.90 -2.56 -5.77
CA LEU A 61 7.11 -3.76 -5.54
C LEU A 61 6.43 -4.28 -6.81
N ILE A 62 5.89 -3.39 -7.64
CA ILE A 62 5.32 -3.76 -8.94
C ILE A 62 6.42 -4.39 -9.81
N ALA A 63 7.61 -3.78 -9.85
CA ALA A 63 8.74 -4.31 -10.61
C ALA A 63 9.22 -5.68 -10.09
N SER A 64 9.27 -5.86 -8.78
CA SER A 64 9.66 -7.14 -8.15
C SER A 64 8.62 -8.24 -8.40
N ALA A 65 7.34 -7.92 -8.23
CA ALA A 65 6.25 -8.88 -8.42
C ALA A 65 6.10 -9.31 -9.88
N ALA A 66 6.46 -8.47 -10.84
CA ALA A 66 6.40 -8.79 -12.27
C ALA A 66 7.35 -9.96 -12.67
N ALA A 67 8.40 -10.22 -11.90
CA ALA A 67 9.35 -11.28 -12.18
C ALA A 67 8.73 -12.69 -12.01
N ASP A 68 7.85 -12.86 -11.01
CA ASP A 68 7.24 -14.15 -10.65
C ASP A 68 5.75 -14.25 -11.03
N ALA A 69 5.23 -13.26 -11.75
CA ALA A 69 3.82 -13.13 -12.06
C ALA A 69 3.33 -14.14 -13.11
N THR A 70 2.11 -14.64 -12.94
CA THR A 70 1.38 -15.40 -13.98
C THR A 70 1.05 -14.49 -15.17
N PRO A 71 0.71 -15.07 -16.36
CA PRO A 71 0.33 -14.26 -17.51
C PRO A 71 -0.81 -13.26 -17.26
N GLU A 72 -1.82 -13.64 -16.45
CA GLU A 72 -2.94 -12.76 -16.10
C GLU A 72 -2.48 -11.62 -15.15
N GLU A 73 -1.64 -11.94 -14.18
CA GLU A 73 -1.06 -10.95 -13.27
C GLU A 73 -0.13 -9.96 -13.99
N ARG A 74 0.58 -10.41 -15.02
CA ARG A 74 1.42 -9.54 -15.85
C ARG A 74 0.63 -8.47 -16.59
N GLU A 75 -0.56 -8.82 -17.11
CA GLU A 75 -1.42 -7.85 -17.79
C GLU A 75 -1.82 -6.69 -16.85
N ASP A 76 -2.18 -7.02 -15.61
CA ASP A 76 -2.57 -6.01 -14.64
C ASP A 76 -1.34 -5.19 -14.13
N MET A 77 -0.18 -5.82 -14.01
CA MET A 77 1.07 -5.09 -13.67
C MET A 77 1.51 -4.17 -14.80
N GLU A 78 1.37 -4.60 -16.05
CA GLU A 78 1.62 -3.76 -17.21
C GLU A 78 0.66 -2.56 -17.24
N LEU A 79 -0.60 -2.76 -16.89
CA LEU A 79 -1.56 -1.68 -16.74
C LEU A 79 -1.13 -0.68 -15.67
N MET A 80 -0.69 -1.15 -14.51
CA MET A 80 -0.19 -0.30 -13.43
C MET A 80 1.04 0.50 -13.87
N GLU A 81 1.99 -0.14 -14.56
CA GLU A 81 3.17 0.52 -15.09
C GLU A 81 2.81 1.59 -16.14
N ARG A 82 1.87 1.30 -17.03
CA ARG A 82 1.41 2.24 -18.05
C ARG A 82 0.59 3.41 -17.51
N THR A 83 0.03 3.26 -16.31
CA THR A 83 -0.80 4.28 -15.67
C THR A 83 -0.12 4.99 -14.50
N LYS A 84 1.11 4.62 -14.17
CA LYS A 84 1.84 5.14 -13.00
C LYS A 84 1.99 6.66 -12.96
N ASP A 85 1.99 7.32 -14.11
CA ASP A 85 2.12 8.77 -14.24
C ASP A 85 0.76 9.50 -14.32
N ASP A 86 -0.37 8.76 -14.30
CA ASP A 86 -1.69 9.37 -14.21
C ASP A 86 -1.89 9.97 -12.82
N PRO A 87 -2.16 11.28 -12.69
CA PRO A 87 -2.30 11.93 -11.38
C PRO A 87 -3.41 11.35 -10.51
N ALA A 88 -4.50 10.84 -11.11
CA ALA A 88 -5.58 10.21 -10.36
C ALA A 88 -5.15 8.85 -9.80
N VAL A 89 -4.39 8.08 -10.58
CA VAL A 89 -3.80 6.80 -10.14
C VAL A 89 -2.79 7.04 -9.01
N GLN A 90 -1.88 8.01 -9.18
CA GLN A 90 -0.91 8.35 -8.14
C GLN A 90 -1.59 8.77 -6.83
N LYS A 91 -2.61 9.63 -6.92
CA LYS A 91 -3.35 10.06 -5.74
C LYS A 91 -4.03 8.89 -5.03
N ALA A 92 -4.70 8.02 -5.77
CA ALA A 92 -5.38 6.86 -5.21
C ALA A 92 -4.37 5.86 -4.58
N LEU A 93 -3.20 5.70 -5.19
CA LEU A 93 -2.13 4.87 -4.66
C LEU A 93 -1.53 5.44 -3.36
N ILE A 94 -1.36 6.76 -3.29
CA ILE A 94 -0.91 7.45 -2.06
C ILE A 94 -1.93 7.24 -0.94
N ASP A 95 -3.22 7.47 -1.21
CA ASP A 95 -4.30 7.30 -0.23
C ASP A 95 -4.32 5.84 0.30
N LEU A 96 -4.16 4.85 -0.60
CA LEU A 96 -4.07 3.45 -0.24
C LEU A 96 -2.82 3.14 0.59
N GLY A 97 -1.65 3.59 0.16
CA GLY A 97 -0.39 3.38 0.86
C GLY A 97 -0.39 3.99 2.26
N ARG A 98 -0.95 5.20 2.42
CA ARG A 98 -1.13 5.83 3.74
C ARG A 98 -2.02 5.01 4.66
N ALA A 99 -3.15 4.51 4.17
CA ALA A 99 -4.05 3.67 4.94
C ALA A 99 -3.37 2.35 5.38
N LEU A 100 -2.56 1.76 4.51
CA LEU A 100 -1.79 0.55 4.81
C LEU A 100 -0.71 0.79 5.87
N MET A 101 0.07 1.85 5.73
CA MET A 101 1.09 2.22 6.71
C MET A 101 0.46 2.54 8.06
N ALA A 102 -0.66 3.27 8.07
CA ALA A 102 -1.42 3.54 9.28
C ALA A 102 -1.94 2.26 9.94
N LYS A 103 -2.41 1.30 9.14
CA LYS A 103 -2.84 -0.02 9.64
C LYS A 103 -1.70 -0.76 10.31
N ALA A 104 -0.52 -0.80 9.70
CA ALA A 104 0.67 -1.43 10.27
C ALA A 104 1.10 -0.74 11.58
N ILE A 105 1.14 0.59 11.60
CA ILE A 105 1.48 1.38 12.79
C ILE A 105 0.51 1.09 13.94
N MET A 106 -0.81 1.08 13.67
CA MET A 106 -1.84 0.81 14.68
C MET A 106 -1.85 -0.62 15.21
N HIS A 107 -1.18 -1.56 14.53
CA HIS A 107 -0.97 -2.93 15.01
C HIS A 107 0.30 -3.11 15.86
N SER A 108 1.16 -2.10 15.94
CA SER A 108 2.34 -2.12 16.82
C SER A 108 1.99 -1.49 18.16
N ASP A 109 1.83 -2.32 19.19
CA ASP A 109 1.57 -1.84 20.55
C ASP A 109 2.67 -0.88 21.04
N ALA A 110 3.92 -1.12 20.67
CA ALA A 110 5.04 -0.25 21.04
C ALA A 110 4.88 1.15 20.46
N LEU A 111 4.56 1.26 19.16
CA LEU A 111 4.35 2.55 18.50
C LEU A 111 3.10 3.27 19.02
N VAL A 112 2.01 2.53 19.21
CA VAL A 112 0.75 3.09 19.73
C VAL A 112 0.95 3.68 21.14
N ASN A 113 1.71 3.01 21.99
CA ASN A 113 1.96 3.47 23.37
C ASN A 113 2.82 4.75 23.41
N GLU A 114 3.63 5.01 22.40
CA GLU A 114 4.48 6.21 22.32
C GLU A 114 3.76 7.43 21.71
N MET A 115 2.61 7.23 21.07
CA MET A 115 1.84 8.31 20.43
C MET A 115 1.01 9.08 21.45
N ASN A 116 0.89 10.39 21.20
CA ASN A 116 -0.16 11.19 21.84
C ASN A 116 -1.54 10.91 21.22
N GLU A 117 -2.60 11.33 21.88
CA GLU A 117 -3.98 11.05 21.44
C GLU A 117 -4.32 11.64 20.05
N THR A 118 -3.76 12.80 19.70
CA THR A 118 -3.96 13.43 18.40
C THR A 118 -3.36 12.57 17.28
N LEU A 119 -2.17 12.05 17.48
CA LEU A 119 -1.48 11.20 16.51
C LEU A 119 -2.15 9.83 16.39
N LYS A 120 -2.59 9.24 17.50
CA LYS A 120 -3.40 8.01 17.50
C LYS A 120 -4.68 8.19 16.69
N ALA A 121 -5.42 9.28 16.91
CA ALA A 121 -6.65 9.57 16.19
C ALA A 121 -6.41 9.70 14.68
N LYS A 122 -5.30 10.38 14.28
CA LYS A 122 -4.90 10.51 12.88
C LYS A 122 -4.66 9.16 12.23
N TYR A 123 -3.78 8.32 12.79
CA TYR A 123 -3.46 7.01 12.22
C TYR A 123 -4.64 6.04 12.28
N LYS A 124 -5.46 6.11 13.32
CA LYS A 124 -6.69 5.33 13.38
C LYS A 124 -7.63 5.69 12.23
N SER A 125 -7.86 6.96 11.97
CA SER A 125 -8.70 7.45 10.87
C SER A 125 -8.16 7.00 9.50
N GLU A 126 -6.86 7.14 9.27
CA GLU A 126 -6.22 6.68 8.04
C GLU A 126 -6.33 5.15 7.87
N SER A 127 -6.14 4.38 8.95
CA SER A 127 -6.29 2.93 8.98
C SER A 127 -7.74 2.49 8.68
N ASP A 128 -8.72 3.15 9.27
CA ASP A 128 -10.15 2.85 9.07
C ASP A 128 -10.59 3.12 7.62
N ASN A 129 -9.88 3.96 6.89
CA ASN A 129 -10.13 4.28 5.48
C ASN A 129 -9.60 3.22 4.48
N LEU A 130 -8.96 2.15 4.94
CA LEU A 130 -8.27 1.19 4.08
C LEU A 130 -9.19 0.57 3.02
N THR A 131 -10.37 0.09 3.40
CA THR A 131 -11.31 -0.54 2.45
C THR A 131 -11.76 0.45 1.38
N THR A 132 -12.10 1.67 1.76
CA THR A 132 -12.51 2.74 0.83
C THR A 132 -11.38 3.13 -0.11
N ALA A 133 -10.15 3.25 0.40
CA ALA A 133 -8.97 3.56 -0.40
C ALA A 133 -8.66 2.45 -1.41
N LEU A 134 -8.85 1.19 -1.02
CA LEU A 134 -8.66 0.02 -1.88
C LEU A 134 -9.68 -0.02 -3.02
N GLU A 135 -10.97 0.19 -2.72
CA GLU A 135 -12.03 0.25 -3.72
C GLU A 135 -11.79 1.40 -4.71
N LYS A 136 -11.47 2.58 -4.20
CA LYS A 136 -11.18 3.75 -5.02
C LYS A 136 -9.98 3.55 -5.94
N TYR A 137 -8.93 2.90 -5.47
CA TYR A 137 -7.77 2.59 -6.31
C TYR A 137 -8.16 1.65 -7.46
N GLY A 138 -8.97 0.62 -7.19
CA GLY A 138 -9.52 -0.27 -8.21
C GLY A 138 -10.33 0.47 -9.27
N ASP A 139 -11.25 1.35 -8.86
CA ASP A 139 -12.09 2.15 -9.76
C ASP A 139 -11.26 3.09 -10.64
N VAL A 140 -10.22 3.72 -10.06
CA VAL A 140 -9.33 4.63 -10.80
C VAL A 140 -8.49 3.88 -11.83
N LEU A 141 -8.01 2.66 -11.52
CA LEU A 141 -7.29 1.81 -12.47
C LEU A 141 -8.19 1.38 -13.63
N GLU A 142 -9.43 0.99 -13.36
CA GLU A 142 -10.39 0.65 -14.42
C GLU A 142 -10.70 1.84 -15.34
N ALA A 143 -10.86 3.04 -14.77
CA ALA A 143 -11.05 4.26 -15.54
C ALA A 143 -9.81 4.59 -16.40
N ALA A 144 -8.61 4.39 -15.88
CA ALA A 144 -7.36 4.59 -16.62
C ALA A 144 -7.21 3.57 -17.75
N LYS A 145 -7.57 2.31 -17.53
CA LYS A 145 -7.62 1.26 -18.56
C LYS A 145 -8.56 1.65 -19.72
N ALA A 146 -9.76 2.15 -19.37
CA ALA A 146 -10.71 2.59 -20.39
C ALA A 146 -10.18 3.74 -21.25
N LYS A 147 -9.47 4.71 -20.64
CA LYS A 147 -8.81 5.81 -21.38
C LYS A 147 -7.72 5.30 -22.33
N LEU A 148 -6.90 4.36 -21.89
CA LEU A 148 -5.84 3.77 -22.72
C LEU A 148 -6.41 3.02 -23.91
N ASN A 149 -7.51 2.28 -23.74
CA ASN A 149 -8.17 1.54 -24.81
C ASN A 149 -8.87 2.46 -25.82
N ALA A 150 -9.39 3.61 -25.36
CA ALA A 150 -10.02 4.61 -26.23
C ALA A 150 -9.02 5.41 -27.08
N ALA A 151 -7.74 5.42 -26.68
CA ALA A 151 -6.65 6.13 -27.37
C ALA A 151 -5.94 5.29 -28.45
N GLN A 152 -6.29 4.00 -28.58
CA GLN A 152 -5.81 3.07 -29.61
C GLN A 152 -6.78 3.02 -30.80
#